data_9eee11d3eae0293128e64ffc6f2c9d4a
#
_entry.id   9eee11d3eae0293128e64ffc6f2c9d4a
#
_cell.length_a   1.000
_cell.length_b   1.000
_cell.length_c   1.000
_cell.angle_alpha   90.00
_cell.angle_beta   90.00
_cell.angle_gamma   90.00
#
_symmetry.space_group_name_H-M   'P 1'
#
loop_
_entity.id
_entity.type
_entity.pdbx_description
1 polymer ?
#
loop_
_entity_poly.entity_id
_entity_poly.type
_entity_poly.pdbx_seq_one_letter_code
_entity_poly.pdbx_strand_id
1 'polypeptide(L)'
;MVQLTTSYDVDQKHHLEQTCTYADLREPSSPCGQLHLKDSSASVSGLGGLATPSSSASVPSPERADLKLTKSGTGFKDSTHWTSVLSDVTAAKEGAIPSETAFDDGSSPLEQNVLLFEGCKHATDQELLDAMPPRRESDALVALYFRAQEYRLSVLHPTEFLKRYNAFWENPSATSVSWLGLLYSIYCLTSQVQSLSTAQDNASSVWSATALYKILGYREKVVQCLVRAQFAKGGPDIMETLVHYLLIESYLNRDSNVGIWLLMGNIVQIAIRMGYHRDPQHFKSLSPYQGEMRRRMWAMIYSLDIGFSTQMGLPSSIKHSLSDTMPPRNLQDRDFDGSSTDLPPERPIDELTSSTVILAKLHVATSIGDVSDLVCSPQPISYENLVAANAKLDLTYATIPGPCKFRRMSESLLDPPSVIFQRINFYMHYQRARILVNWKFLSTSKDTQASNQCWGIVIEAALEILRLQHRMAEESDVLDASRPTGMVDSCFINNGYFLAASILCFLVQHRQDRLSAQDLSEVRSLLEKSLAIWSRTNHLSSEASKVVMALRVVLGQPEEPNTHSTTETTASPQAGAGEMAFSSCTSFFDDLPLMMTDVDPAAFPTLPLIPMIDNWLQVDRGI
;
A
#
# COMPACT_ATOMS: atom_id res chain seq x y z
N MET A 1 0.34 -65.47 20.46
CA MET A 1 0.84 -65.66 21.82
C MET A 1 1.47 -64.34 22.19
N VAL A 2 1.02 -63.53 23.07
CA VAL A 2 0.23 -63.56 24.30
C VAL A 2 -0.60 -62.27 24.30
N GLN A 3 -1.91 -62.40 24.58
CA GLN A 3 -2.82 -61.32 24.97
C GLN A 3 -2.45 -60.84 26.38
N LEU A 4 -2.59 -59.56 26.62
CA LEU A 4 -2.95 -59.04 27.95
C LEU A 4 -3.90 -57.85 27.80
N THR A 5 -5.13 -58.16 28.05
CA THR A 5 -6.22 -57.25 28.42
C THR A 5 -6.01 -56.77 29.85
N THR A 6 -6.22 -55.50 30.10
CA THR A 6 -6.69 -55.02 31.41
C THR A 6 -7.61 -53.84 31.20
N SER A 7 -8.87 -54.11 31.55
CA SER A 7 -9.90 -53.14 31.85
C SER A 7 -9.57 -52.41 33.15
N TYR A 8 -9.84 -51.10 33.22
CA TYR A 8 -10.08 -50.44 34.51
C TYR A 8 -11.29 -49.49 34.41
N ASP A 9 -11.98 -49.53 35.45
CA ASP A 9 -13.33 -49.23 35.81
C ASP A 9 -13.61 -47.73 36.00
N VAL A 10 -14.84 -47.38 35.96
CA VAL A 10 -15.48 -46.10 36.17
C VAL A 10 -15.53 -45.78 37.68
N ASP A 11 -15.53 -44.52 37.99
CA ASP A 11 -15.94 -43.75 39.17
C ASP A 11 -14.82 -43.11 39.99
N GLN A 12 -14.71 -41.79 39.81
CA GLN A 12 -14.77 -40.87 40.95
C GLN A 12 -14.85 -39.40 40.49
N LYS A 13 -16.08 -38.83 40.64
CA LYS A 13 -16.33 -37.39 40.71
C LYS A 13 -15.63 -36.84 41.97
N HIS A 14 -14.70 -35.90 41.81
CA HIS A 14 -14.43 -34.92 42.84
C HIS A 14 -14.29 -33.52 42.24
N HIS A 15 -15.20 -32.67 42.70
CA HIS A 15 -15.16 -31.22 42.61
C HIS A 15 -13.81 -30.69 43.08
N LEU A 16 -13.20 -29.82 42.26
CA LEU A 16 -12.23 -28.82 42.69
C LEU A 16 -12.59 -27.51 42.01
N GLU A 17 -13.42 -26.75 42.71
CA GLU A 17 -13.51 -25.31 42.56
C GLU A 17 -12.16 -24.70 42.99
N GLN A 18 -11.40 -24.17 42.07
CA GLN A 18 -10.30 -23.28 42.40
C GLN A 18 -10.74 -21.85 42.11
N THR A 19 -11.17 -21.19 43.16
CA THR A 19 -11.29 -19.73 43.26
C THR A 19 -9.89 -19.11 43.15
N CYS A 20 -9.66 -18.34 42.10
CA CYS A 20 -8.53 -17.42 42.03
C CYS A 20 -8.80 -16.23 42.94
N THR A 21 -8.18 -16.20 44.10
CA THR A 21 -8.07 -15.02 44.94
C THR A 21 -6.88 -14.16 44.50
N TYR A 22 -7.16 -12.93 44.15
CA TYR A 22 -6.15 -11.89 43.96
C TYR A 22 -5.48 -11.62 45.31
N ALA A 23 -4.17 -11.80 45.39
CA ALA A 23 -3.41 -11.41 46.58
C ALA A 23 -3.00 -9.94 46.47
N ASP A 24 -3.52 -9.14 47.36
CA ASP A 24 -3.08 -7.76 47.65
C ASP A 24 -1.61 -7.75 48.04
N LEU A 25 -0.77 -7.13 47.24
CA LEU A 25 0.59 -6.78 47.65
C LEU A 25 0.53 -5.44 48.40
N ARG A 26 0.59 -5.53 49.72
CA ARG A 26 0.82 -4.40 50.64
C ARG A 26 2.26 -3.92 50.50
N GLU A 27 2.41 -2.62 50.40
CA GLU A 27 3.67 -1.87 50.53
C GLU A 27 4.32 -2.09 51.91
N PRO A 28 5.65 -2.12 52.05
CA PRO A 28 6.32 -1.89 53.31
C PRO A 28 6.71 -0.41 53.45
N SER A 29 6.23 0.18 54.49
CA SER A 29 6.54 1.51 54.99
C SER A 29 7.99 1.66 55.48
N SER A 30 8.66 2.74 55.00
CA SER A 30 9.62 3.68 55.59
C SER A 30 10.67 3.21 56.63
N PRO A 31 11.82 3.88 56.77
CA PRO A 31 11.86 5.32 57.11
C PRO A 31 12.99 6.16 56.47
N CYS A 32 12.63 7.39 56.37
CA CYS A 32 13.33 8.66 56.38
C CYS A 32 14.85 8.67 56.65
N GLY A 33 15.58 9.30 55.72
CA GLY A 33 16.91 9.85 55.95
C GLY A 33 17.01 11.20 55.22
N GLN A 34 16.78 12.28 55.95
CA GLN A 34 17.01 13.66 55.49
C GLN A 34 18.51 13.89 55.28
N LEU A 35 18.88 14.36 54.10
CA LEU A 35 20.18 14.98 53.86
C LEU A 35 19.97 16.44 53.41
N HIS A 36 20.47 17.32 54.28
CA HIS A 36 20.50 18.76 54.13
C HIS A 36 21.22 19.21 52.86
N LEU A 37 20.55 20.03 52.07
CA LEU A 37 21.17 20.93 51.09
C LEU A 37 21.72 22.15 51.85
N LYS A 38 23.03 22.38 51.77
CA LYS A 38 23.67 23.64 52.17
C LYS A 38 23.74 24.57 50.99
N ASP A 39 23.06 25.67 51.10
CA ASP A 39 23.28 26.87 50.31
C ASP A 39 24.71 27.38 50.47
N SER A 40 25.36 27.70 49.37
CA SER A 40 26.52 28.59 49.36
C SER A 40 26.39 29.53 48.17
N SER A 41 25.85 30.69 48.47
CA SER A 41 25.96 31.87 47.63
C SER A 41 27.39 32.44 47.74
N ALA A 42 28.07 32.61 46.64
CA ALA A 42 29.22 33.46 46.53
C ALA A 42 29.16 34.23 45.21
N SER A 43 28.89 35.51 45.33
CA SER A 43 29.02 36.54 44.32
C SER A 43 30.48 36.85 44.05
N VAL A 44 30.91 36.84 42.78
CA VAL A 44 32.09 37.60 42.32
C VAL A 44 31.76 38.28 41.01
N SER A 45 31.76 39.59 41.05
CA SER A 45 31.72 40.53 39.93
C SER A 45 33.10 40.66 39.29
N GLY A 46 33.17 40.78 37.95
CA GLY A 46 34.37 41.32 37.31
C GLY A 46 34.56 41.00 35.83
N LEU A 47 34.14 41.90 34.99
CA LEU A 47 34.82 42.42 33.76
C LEU A 47 35.46 41.48 32.73
N GLY A 48 35.04 41.62 31.47
CA GLY A 48 35.88 41.35 30.31
C GLY A 48 35.08 40.86 29.11
N GLY A 49 34.63 41.78 28.25
CA GLY A 49 34.03 41.42 26.97
C GLY A 49 35.07 40.79 26.03
N LEU A 50 34.73 39.65 25.51
CA LEU A 50 35.34 39.08 24.30
C LEU A 50 34.25 38.53 23.43
N ALA A 51 34.28 38.95 22.16
CA ALA A 51 33.34 38.58 21.14
C ALA A 51 33.19 37.05 21.04
N THR A 52 31.94 36.55 21.12
CA THR A 52 31.60 35.19 20.79
C THR A 52 31.82 34.99 19.30
N PRO A 53 32.53 33.94 18.86
CA PRO A 53 32.51 33.54 17.45
C PRO A 53 31.12 33.09 17.10
N SER A 54 30.67 33.55 15.94
CA SER A 54 29.43 33.14 15.27
C SER A 54 29.23 31.64 15.39
N SER A 55 28.06 31.25 15.89
CA SER A 55 27.59 29.89 15.84
C SER A 55 27.66 29.41 14.38
N SER A 56 28.61 28.51 14.09
CA SER A 56 28.55 27.70 12.90
C SER A 56 27.22 26.95 12.95
N ALA A 57 26.34 27.24 12.02
CA ALA A 57 25.12 26.48 11.83
C ALA A 57 25.52 25.01 11.71
N SER A 58 25.16 24.20 12.70
CA SER A 58 25.38 22.76 12.66
C SER A 58 24.57 22.22 11.50
N VAL A 59 25.24 21.57 10.54
CA VAL A 59 24.60 20.84 9.47
C VAL A 59 23.58 19.89 10.11
N PRO A 60 22.31 19.89 9.68
CA PRO A 60 21.31 19.00 10.24
C PRO A 60 21.78 17.54 10.13
N SER A 61 21.75 16.83 11.26
CA SER A 61 22.04 15.41 11.29
C SER A 61 20.76 14.65 10.93
N PRO A 62 20.80 13.62 10.07
CA PRO A 62 19.61 12.86 9.69
C PRO A 62 19.02 11.97 10.81
N GLU A 63 19.39 12.21 12.06
CA GLU A 63 19.06 11.35 13.23
C GLU A 63 17.64 11.49 13.79
N ARG A 64 16.75 12.30 13.22
CA ARG A 64 15.47 12.58 13.88
C ARG A 64 14.32 11.73 13.33
N ALA A 65 13.97 10.67 14.07
CA ALA A 65 12.61 10.13 14.03
C ALA A 65 11.64 11.23 14.54
N ASP A 66 10.54 11.43 13.82
CA ASP A 66 9.56 12.48 14.13
C ASP A 66 8.36 11.89 14.87
N LEU A 67 8.11 12.38 16.10
CA LEU A 67 6.90 12.07 16.85
C LEU A 67 6.01 13.31 16.84
N LYS A 68 5.02 13.32 15.97
CA LYS A 68 4.03 14.40 15.89
C LYS A 68 2.89 14.18 16.87
N LEU A 69 2.72 15.15 17.76
CA LEU A 69 1.60 15.23 18.69
C LEU A 69 0.65 16.30 18.19
N THR A 70 -0.46 15.92 17.61
CA THR A 70 -1.51 16.83 17.17
C THR A 70 -2.73 16.72 18.08
N LYS A 71 -3.65 17.70 18.02
CA LYS A 71 -4.92 17.63 18.76
C LYS A 71 -5.80 16.45 18.31
N SER A 72 -5.63 16.00 17.07
CA SER A 72 -6.37 14.90 16.46
C SER A 72 -5.71 13.52 16.65
N GLY A 73 -4.43 13.46 17.04
CA GLY A 73 -3.76 12.17 17.24
C GLY A 73 -2.25 12.25 17.38
N THR A 74 -1.63 11.10 17.56
CA THR A 74 -0.17 10.96 17.66
C THR A 74 0.33 10.09 16.51
N GLY A 75 1.31 10.59 15.77
CA GLY A 75 1.93 9.86 14.65
C GLY A 75 3.44 9.75 14.85
N PHE A 76 3.97 8.53 14.71
CA PHE A 76 5.41 8.25 14.67
C PHE A 76 5.85 8.03 13.23
N LYS A 77 6.97 8.65 12.84
CA LYS A 77 7.63 8.44 11.54
C LYS A 77 9.11 8.21 11.75
N ASP A 78 9.64 7.11 11.19
CA ASP A 78 11.07 6.84 11.25
C ASP A 78 11.87 7.88 10.44
N SER A 79 13.12 8.09 10.81
CA SER A 79 14.05 9.04 10.14
C SER A 79 14.29 8.73 8.67
N THR A 80 14.00 7.52 8.22
CA THR A 80 14.11 7.06 6.83
C THR A 80 12.84 7.31 5.99
N HIS A 81 11.75 7.73 6.63
CA HIS A 81 10.54 8.06 5.90
C HIS A 81 10.74 9.38 5.12
N TRP A 82 10.25 9.45 3.88
CA TRP A 82 10.46 10.59 2.99
C TRP A 82 10.01 11.93 3.59
N THR A 83 8.95 11.94 4.41
CA THR A 83 8.48 13.17 5.08
C THR A 83 9.45 13.66 6.13
N SER A 84 10.17 12.77 6.82
CA SER A 84 11.21 13.15 7.79
C SER A 84 12.41 13.77 7.07
N VAL A 85 12.81 13.20 5.94
CA VAL A 85 13.87 13.78 5.08
C VAL A 85 13.44 15.15 4.54
N LEU A 86 12.16 15.27 4.11
CA LEU A 86 11.64 16.51 3.54
C LEU A 86 11.52 17.62 4.59
N SER A 87 11.20 17.31 5.85
CA SER A 87 11.09 18.30 6.94
C SER A 87 12.44 18.99 7.20
N ASP A 88 13.57 18.28 7.05
CA ASP A 88 14.90 18.88 7.16
C ASP A 88 15.19 19.89 6.04
N VAL A 89 14.65 19.62 4.84
CA VAL A 89 14.76 20.54 3.69
C VAL A 89 13.98 21.84 3.92
N THR A 90 12.81 21.75 4.52
CA THR A 90 11.90 22.89 4.70
C THR A 90 12.23 23.73 5.93
N ALA A 91 12.75 23.12 7.00
CA ALA A 91 13.14 23.80 8.24
C ALA A 91 14.26 24.85 8.05
N ALA A 92 15.08 24.67 7.03
CA ALA A 92 16.19 25.59 6.74
C ALA A 92 15.76 26.98 6.21
N LYS A 93 14.50 27.13 5.82
CA LYS A 93 13.91 28.42 5.39
C LYS A 93 12.75 28.80 6.33
N GLU A 94 13.07 29.12 7.59
CA GLU A 94 12.12 29.66 8.55
C GLU A 94 11.36 30.84 7.92
N GLY A 95 10.06 30.69 7.72
CA GLY A 95 9.13 31.71 7.25
C GLY A 95 8.43 31.45 5.90
N ALA A 96 8.78 30.40 5.15
CA ALA A 96 8.23 30.15 3.81
C ALA A 96 7.09 29.12 3.77
N ILE A 97 6.82 28.42 4.88
CA ILE A 97 5.72 27.44 4.96
C ILE A 97 4.75 27.93 6.03
N PRO A 98 3.45 28.06 5.71
CA PRO A 98 2.43 28.31 6.71
C PRO A 98 2.53 27.25 7.80
N SER A 99 2.53 27.70 9.07
CA SER A 99 2.51 26.78 10.22
C SER A 99 1.45 25.71 10.01
N GLU A 100 1.72 24.47 10.38
CA GLU A 100 0.87 23.27 10.20
C GLU A 100 -0.61 23.42 10.62
N THR A 101 -1.00 24.55 11.17
CA THR A 101 -2.39 24.92 11.50
C THR A 101 -3.25 25.24 10.27
N ALA A 102 -2.67 25.42 9.07
CA ALA A 102 -3.42 25.66 7.84
C ALA A 102 -3.66 24.39 7.01
N PHE A 103 -2.97 23.30 7.34
CA PHE A 103 -3.32 21.96 6.84
C PHE A 103 -4.16 21.28 7.92
N ASP A 104 -5.29 21.88 8.25
CA ASP A 104 -6.39 21.16 8.85
C ASP A 104 -6.64 19.95 7.94
N ASP A 105 -6.55 18.81 8.57
CA ASP A 105 -6.81 17.50 7.97
C ASP A 105 -8.19 17.58 7.29
N GLY A 106 -8.22 18.16 6.09
CA GLY A 106 -9.34 18.09 5.18
C GLY A 106 -9.42 16.63 4.76
N SER A 107 -9.70 15.77 5.75
CA SER A 107 -10.01 14.38 5.54
C SER A 107 -11.10 14.35 4.49
N SER A 108 -10.73 13.91 3.29
CA SER A 108 -11.69 13.61 2.24
C SER A 108 -12.81 12.81 2.91
N PRO A 109 -14.10 13.06 2.59
CA PRO A 109 -15.20 12.24 3.09
C PRO A 109 -14.97 10.74 2.87
N LEU A 110 -14.03 10.36 1.99
CA LEU A 110 -13.57 9.01 1.72
C LEU A 110 -12.60 8.45 2.77
N GLU A 111 -11.91 9.31 3.54
CA GLU A 111 -10.92 8.86 4.54
C GLU A 111 -11.55 8.32 5.82
N GLN A 112 -12.82 8.60 6.08
CA GLN A 112 -13.45 8.32 7.37
C GLN A 112 -13.80 6.86 7.65
N ASN A 113 -13.75 5.94 6.67
CA ASN A 113 -14.29 4.57 6.82
C ASN A 113 -13.38 3.46 6.29
N VAL A 114 -12.07 3.50 6.52
CA VAL A 114 -11.15 2.45 6.08
C VAL A 114 -11.26 1.17 6.92
N LEU A 115 -11.71 1.27 8.18
CA LEU A 115 -11.94 0.10 9.03
C LEU A 115 -13.31 -0.50 8.74
N LEU A 116 -13.35 -1.83 8.54
CA LEU A 116 -14.54 -2.65 8.23
C LEU A 116 -15.74 -2.48 9.19
N PHE A 117 -15.57 -1.74 10.29
CA PHE A 117 -16.51 -1.71 11.40
C PHE A 117 -17.30 -0.41 11.51
N GLU A 118 -16.88 0.66 10.83
CA GLU A 118 -17.50 1.96 10.99
C GLU A 118 -18.59 2.21 9.94
N GLY A 119 -19.81 2.47 10.42
CA GLY A 119 -20.91 2.96 9.60
C GLY A 119 -21.52 1.94 8.61
N CYS A 120 -21.17 0.65 8.70
CA CYS A 120 -21.73 -0.36 7.80
C CYS A 120 -23.23 -0.57 8.07
N LYS A 121 -24.06 -0.26 7.09
CA LYS A 121 -25.48 -0.59 7.12
C LYS A 121 -25.64 -2.10 6.95
N HIS A 122 -26.47 -2.74 7.79
CA HIS A 122 -26.79 -4.15 7.63
C HIS A 122 -27.61 -4.36 6.35
N ALA A 123 -27.28 -5.41 5.61
CA ALA A 123 -28.06 -5.84 4.45
C ALA A 123 -28.53 -7.29 4.63
N THR A 124 -29.70 -7.61 4.12
CA THR A 124 -30.23 -8.98 4.02
C THR A 124 -29.60 -9.69 2.81
N ASP A 125 -29.69 -11.03 2.78
CA ASP A 125 -29.20 -11.81 1.64
C ASP A 125 -29.93 -11.43 0.35
N GLN A 126 -31.24 -11.12 0.46
CA GLN A 126 -32.03 -10.68 -0.70
C GLN A 126 -31.58 -9.32 -1.23
N GLU A 127 -31.37 -8.34 -0.37
CA GLU A 127 -30.85 -7.02 -0.77
C GLU A 127 -29.47 -7.11 -1.41
N LEU A 128 -28.64 -8.06 -0.98
CA LEU A 128 -27.35 -8.32 -1.61
C LEU A 128 -27.51 -8.97 -2.99
N LEU A 129 -28.48 -9.87 -3.17
CA LEU A 129 -28.77 -10.49 -4.46
C LEU A 129 -29.41 -9.51 -5.44
N ASP A 130 -30.37 -8.70 -4.97
CA ASP A 130 -31.08 -7.72 -5.81
C ASP A 130 -30.17 -6.59 -6.32
N ALA A 131 -29.09 -6.29 -5.58
CA ALA A 131 -28.11 -5.29 -5.99
C ALA A 131 -27.06 -5.81 -7.00
N MET A 132 -27.13 -7.11 -7.38
CA MET A 132 -26.20 -7.67 -8.37
C MET A 132 -26.43 -7.06 -9.76
N PRO A 133 -25.37 -6.70 -10.49
CA PRO A 133 -25.52 -6.24 -11.85
C PRO A 133 -26.10 -7.38 -12.75
N PRO A 134 -26.78 -7.03 -13.84
CA PRO A 134 -27.26 -8.02 -14.81
C PRO A 134 -26.14 -8.93 -15.29
N ARG A 135 -26.44 -10.21 -15.59
CA ARG A 135 -25.45 -11.22 -15.97
C ARG A 135 -24.47 -10.74 -17.07
N ARG A 136 -24.99 -10.05 -18.10
CA ARG A 136 -24.15 -9.51 -19.19
C ARG A 136 -23.09 -8.53 -18.68
N GLU A 137 -23.45 -7.67 -17.75
CA GLU A 137 -22.52 -6.72 -17.14
C GLU A 137 -21.53 -7.43 -16.21
N SER A 138 -22.02 -8.37 -15.40
CA SER A 138 -21.18 -9.23 -14.56
C SER A 138 -20.13 -9.98 -15.38
N ASP A 139 -20.54 -10.60 -16.49
CA ASP A 139 -19.65 -11.33 -17.40
C ASP A 139 -18.51 -10.43 -17.93
N ALA A 140 -18.85 -9.20 -18.33
CA ALA A 140 -17.86 -8.21 -18.80
C ALA A 140 -16.87 -7.81 -17.71
N LEU A 141 -17.36 -7.56 -16.47
CA LEU A 141 -16.53 -7.20 -15.32
C LEU A 141 -15.61 -8.35 -14.93
N VAL A 142 -16.11 -9.59 -14.85
CA VAL A 142 -15.32 -10.78 -14.54
C VAL A 142 -14.24 -11.03 -15.62
N ALA A 143 -14.61 -10.94 -16.90
CA ALA A 143 -13.64 -11.10 -17.98
C ALA A 143 -12.52 -10.05 -17.93
N LEU A 144 -12.87 -8.80 -17.63
CA LEU A 144 -11.87 -7.73 -17.47
C LEU A 144 -11.00 -7.96 -16.23
N TYR A 145 -11.55 -8.46 -15.12
CA TYR A 145 -10.79 -8.80 -13.92
C TYR A 145 -9.66 -9.77 -14.24
N PHE A 146 -9.96 -10.91 -14.86
CA PHE A 146 -8.93 -11.91 -15.15
C PHE A 146 -7.87 -11.39 -16.13
N ARG A 147 -8.25 -10.60 -17.14
CA ARG A 147 -7.29 -9.93 -18.03
C ARG A 147 -6.39 -8.91 -17.33
N ALA A 148 -6.97 -8.10 -16.45
CA ALA A 148 -6.23 -7.05 -15.76
C ALA A 148 -5.34 -7.58 -14.62
N GLN A 149 -5.72 -8.70 -13.99
CA GLN A 149 -5.06 -9.23 -12.79
C GLN A 149 -4.21 -10.48 -13.05
N GLU A 150 -4.10 -10.95 -14.28
CA GLU A 150 -3.43 -12.21 -14.64
C GLU A 150 -2.05 -12.36 -13.99
N TYR A 151 -1.23 -11.30 -14.01
CA TYR A 151 0.11 -11.33 -13.42
C TYR A 151 0.26 -10.42 -12.19
N ARG A 152 -0.83 -10.02 -11.56
CA ARG A 152 -0.78 -9.10 -10.42
C ARG A 152 -1.12 -9.75 -9.10
N LEU A 153 -2.19 -10.52 -9.05
CA LEU A 153 -2.70 -11.12 -7.82
C LEU A 153 -2.51 -12.63 -7.78
N SER A 154 -2.93 -13.36 -8.82
CA SER A 154 -2.86 -14.84 -8.93
C SER A 154 -3.45 -15.58 -7.72
N VAL A 155 -4.38 -14.93 -6.98
CA VAL A 155 -5.03 -15.49 -5.78
C VAL A 155 -6.31 -16.25 -6.12
N LEU A 156 -6.85 -16.07 -7.32
CA LEU A 156 -7.99 -16.82 -7.85
C LEU A 156 -7.54 -17.69 -9.01
N HIS A 157 -8.02 -18.95 -9.00
CA HIS A 157 -7.80 -19.87 -10.10
C HIS A 157 -8.93 -19.72 -11.14
N PRO A 158 -8.65 -19.31 -12.39
CA PRO A 158 -9.69 -18.93 -13.35
C PRO A 158 -10.70 -20.05 -13.62
N THR A 159 -10.24 -21.27 -13.83
CA THR A 159 -11.10 -22.43 -14.15
C THR A 159 -12.05 -22.75 -12.99
N GLU A 160 -11.55 -22.82 -11.76
CA GLU A 160 -12.36 -23.12 -10.59
C GLU A 160 -13.33 -21.98 -10.24
N PHE A 161 -12.87 -20.73 -10.41
CA PHE A 161 -13.76 -19.59 -10.28
C PHE A 161 -14.91 -19.66 -11.30
N LEU A 162 -14.62 -19.93 -12.56
CA LEU A 162 -15.63 -19.96 -13.63
C LEU A 162 -16.67 -21.09 -13.41
N LYS A 163 -16.25 -22.26 -12.91
CA LYS A 163 -17.17 -23.35 -12.52
C LYS A 163 -18.18 -22.83 -11.47
N ARG A 164 -17.70 -22.18 -10.42
CA ARG A 164 -18.55 -21.63 -9.34
C ARG A 164 -19.41 -20.45 -9.81
N TYR A 165 -18.86 -19.60 -10.69
CA TYR A 165 -19.58 -18.48 -11.27
C TYR A 165 -20.77 -18.92 -12.12
N ASN A 166 -20.61 -19.95 -12.93
CA ASN A 166 -21.73 -20.52 -13.69
C ASN A 166 -22.78 -21.15 -12.79
N ALA A 167 -22.37 -21.93 -11.79
CA ALA A 167 -23.29 -22.51 -10.79
C ALA A 167 -24.06 -21.43 -10.01
N PHE A 168 -23.45 -20.30 -9.71
CA PHE A 168 -24.12 -19.15 -9.10
C PHE A 168 -25.29 -18.65 -9.96
N TRP A 169 -25.11 -18.49 -11.27
CA TRP A 169 -26.17 -18.00 -12.15
C TRP A 169 -27.28 -19.04 -12.40
N GLU A 170 -27.03 -20.32 -12.16
CA GLU A 170 -28.06 -21.38 -12.19
C GLU A 170 -28.96 -21.30 -10.94
N ASN A 171 -28.39 -21.01 -9.77
CA ASN A 171 -29.15 -20.90 -8.51
C ASN A 171 -28.55 -19.85 -7.56
N PRO A 172 -28.82 -18.56 -7.78
CA PRO A 172 -28.28 -17.48 -6.97
C PRO A 172 -28.64 -17.57 -5.47
N SER A 173 -29.84 -18.04 -5.16
CA SER A 173 -30.33 -18.12 -3.77
C SER A 173 -29.64 -19.18 -2.91
N ALA A 174 -28.98 -20.17 -3.51
CA ALA A 174 -28.19 -21.17 -2.79
C ALA A 174 -26.77 -20.73 -2.47
N THR A 175 -26.40 -19.52 -2.83
CA THR A 175 -25.01 -19.03 -2.76
C THR A 175 -24.68 -18.48 -1.38
N SER A 176 -23.45 -18.72 -0.93
CA SER A 176 -22.94 -18.16 0.34
C SER A 176 -22.70 -16.65 0.23
N VAL A 177 -22.94 -15.93 1.33
CA VAL A 177 -22.68 -14.49 1.40
C VAL A 177 -21.19 -14.16 1.17
N SER A 178 -20.27 -15.05 1.57
CA SER A 178 -18.83 -14.87 1.31
C SER A 178 -18.50 -14.87 -0.19
N TRP A 179 -19.19 -15.74 -0.99
CA TRP A 179 -19.04 -15.72 -2.44
C TRP A 179 -19.58 -14.44 -3.08
N LEU A 180 -20.74 -13.93 -2.59
CA LEU A 180 -21.24 -12.62 -3.04
C LEU A 180 -20.23 -11.52 -2.76
N GLY A 181 -19.60 -11.55 -1.58
CA GLY A 181 -18.53 -10.60 -1.23
C GLY A 181 -17.36 -10.65 -2.19
N LEU A 182 -16.94 -11.85 -2.60
CA LEU A 182 -15.89 -12.02 -3.62
C LEU A 182 -16.33 -11.45 -4.97
N LEU A 183 -17.55 -11.72 -5.44
CA LEU A 183 -18.07 -11.16 -6.68
C LEU A 183 -18.10 -9.64 -6.65
N TYR A 184 -18.64 -9.03 -5.59
CA TYR A 184 -18.66 -7.57 -5.45
C TYR A 184 -17.27 -6.96 -5.41
N SER A 185 -16.29 -7.64 -4.78
CA SER A 185 -14.92 -7.17 -4.77
C SER A 185 -14.28 -7.17 -6.16
N ILE A 186 -14.61 -8.18 -6.98
CA ILE A 186 -14.20 -8.25 -8.40
C ILE A 186 -14.83 -7.10 -9.18
N TYR A 187 -16.13 -6.85 -9.02
CA TYR A 187 -16.83 -5.77 -9.72
C TYR A 187 -16.28 -4.40 -9.33
N CYS A 188 -16.00 -4.20 -8.05
CA CYS A 188 -15.42 -2.96 -7.55
C CYS A 188 -14.02 -2.68 -8.15
N LEU A 189 -13.08 -3.64 -8.02
CA LEU A 189 -11.73 -3.54 -8.57
C LEU A 189 -11.74 -3.31 -10.08
N THR A 190 -12.61 -4.03 -10.79
CA THR A 190 -12.70 -3.90 -12.24
C THR A 190 -13.25 -2.54 -12.66
N SER A 191 -14.26 -2.04 -11.93
CA SER A 191 -14.81 -0.70 -12.19
C SER A 191 -13.78 0.40 -11.94
N GLN A 192 -12.92 0.25 -10.92
CA GLN A 192 -11.79 1.15 -10.68
C GLN A 192 -10.81 1.14 -11.86
N VAL A 193 -10.36 -0.04 -12.30
CA VAL A 193 -9.44 -0.17 -13.44
C VAL A 193 -10.03 0.42 -14.71
N GLN A 194 -11.31 0.15 -15.00
CA GLN A 194 -11.99 0.67 -16.17
C GLN A 194 -12.09 2.20 -16.16
N SER A 195 -12.40 2.79 -15.00
CA SER A 195 -12.53 4.23 -14.86
C SER A 195 -11.20 4.97 -14.98
N LEU A 196 -10.13 4.37 -14.46
CA LEU A 196 -8.77 4.92 -14.63
C LEU A 196 -8.34 4.93 -16.10
N SER A 197 -8.84 3.99 -16.94
CA SER A 197 -8.54 3.96 -18.37
C SER A 197 -9.28 5.02 -19.18
N THR A 198 -10.37 5.54 -18.68
CA THR A 198 -11.21 6.53 -19.38
C THR A 198 -11.01 7.97 -18.89
N ALA A 199 -10.23 8.18 -17.83
CA ALA A 199 -10.05 9.47 -17.15
C ALA A 199 -9.14 10.48 -17.88
N GLN A 200 -8.83 10.26 -19.15
CA GLN A 200 -7.81 11.00 -19.90
C GLN A 200 -8.08 12.51 -20.11
N ASP A 201 -9.33 12.99 -20.01
CA ASP A 201 -9.66 14.35 -20.46
C ASP A 201 -10.07 15.34 -19.36
N ASN A 202 -10.22 14.91 -18.10
CA ASN A 202 -10.68 15.80 -17.04
C ASN A 202 -9.65 15.95 -15.91
N ALA A 203 -8.86 17.02 -15.97
CA ALA A 203 -7.82 17.35 -14.97
C ALA A 203 -8.33 17.58 -13.53
N SER A 204 -9.64 17.64 -13.31
CA SER A 204 -10.22 18.00 -12.01
C SER A 204 -10.66 16.82 -11.13
N SER A 205 -10.76 15.59 -11.64
CA SER A 205 -11.13 14.40 -10.85
C SER A 205 -10.61 13.11 -11.48
N VAL A 206 -10.12 12.18 -10.63
CA VAL A 206 -9.68 10.83 -11.06
C VAL A 206 -10.85 9.99 -11.55
N TRP A 207 -12.02 10.23 -10.96
CA TRP A 207 -13.23 9.46 -11.18
C TRP A 207 -14.34 10.38 -11.70
N SER A 208 -15.06 9.95 -12.75
CA SER A 208 -16.34 10.60 -13.04
C SER A 208 -17.31 10.35 -11.87
N ALA A 209 -18.24 11.27 -11.63
CA ALA A 209 -19.21 11.13 -10.53
C ALA A 209 -19.99 9.80 -10.62
N THR A 210 -20.35 9.39 -11.84
CA THR A 210 -21.08 8.13 -12.10
C THR A 210 -20.20 6.90 -11.78
N ALA A 211 -18.92 6.93 -12.16
CA ALA A 211 -17.99 5.85 -11.88
C ALA A 211 -17.73 5.73 -10.38
N LEU A 212 -17.50 6.85 -9.69
CA LEU A 212 -17.29 6.88 -8.25
C LEU A 212 -18.51 6.34 -7.50
N TYR A 213 -19.73 6.74 -7.87
CA TYR A 213 -20.96 6.22 -7.28
C TYR A 213 -21.05 4.69 -7.41
N LYS A 214 -20.76 4.15 -8.59
CA LYS A 214 -20.76 2.71 -8.85
C LYS A 214 -19.69 1.96 -8.03
N ILE A 215 -18.47 2.51 -7.98
CA ILE A 215 -17.37 1.95 -7.19
C ILE A 215 -17.72 1.93 -5.70
N LEU A 216 -18.23 3.04 -5.16
CA LEU A 216 -18.63 3.12 -3.75
C LEU A 216 -19.80 2.21 -3.42
N GLY A 217 -20.75 2.05 -4.34
CA GLY A 217 -21.85 1.08 -4.19
C GLY A 217 -21.35 -0.35 -4.08
N TYR A 218 -20.45 -0.79 -4.95
CA TYR A 218 -19.86 -2.13 -4.85
C TYR A 218 -18.99 -2.30 -3.61
N ARG A 219 -18.18 -1.26 -3.24
CA ARG A 219 -17.40 -1.25 -2.00
C ARG A 219 -18.28 -1.47 -0.77
N GLU A 220 -19.40 -0.79 -0.67
CA GLU A 220 -20.38 -0.97 0.43
C GLU A 220 -20.87 -2.42 0.49
N LYS A 221 -21.21 -3.03 -0.66
CA LYS A 221 -21.65 -4.43 -0.72
C LYS A 221 -20.55 -5.40 -0.30
N VAL A 222 -19.28 -5.15 -0.61
CA VAL A 222 -18.14 -5.95 -0.12
C VAL A 222 -18.12 -5.95 1.41
N VAL A 223 -18.21 -4.75 2.03
CA VAL A 223 -18.18 -4.60 3.48
C VAL A 223 -19.38 -5.30 4.13
N GLN A 224 -20.59 -5.10 3.58
CA GLN A 224 -21.82 -5.76 4.06
C GLN A 224 -21.68 -7.28 4.03
N CYS A 225 -21.15 -7.85 2.94
CA CYS A 225 -20.91 -9.28 2.81
C CYS A 225 -19.87 -9.80 3.82
N LEU A 226 -18.74 -9.10 3.99
CA LEU A 226 -17.71 -9.50 4.95
C LEU A 226 -18.23 -9.50 6.40
N VAL A 227 -18.96 -8.46 6.80
CA VAL A 227 -19.54 -8.36 8.14
C VAL A 227 -20.57 -9.48 8.35
N ARG A 228 -21.48 -9.68 7.39
CA ARG A 228 -22.51 -10.72 7.46
C ARG A 228 -21.94 -12.14 7.46
N ALA A 229 -20.87 -12.38 6.67
CA ALA A 229 -20.14 -13.65 6.68
C ALA A 229 -19.29 -13.86 7.94
N GLN A 230 -19.29 -12.89 8.88
CA GLN A 230 -18.46 -12.95 10.09
C GLN A 230 -16.98 -13.20 9.75
N PHE A 231 -16.41 -12.36 8.89
CA PHE A 231 -15.07 -12.49 8.30
C PHE A 231 -13.99 -12.88 9.31
N ALA A 232 -14.08 -12.38 10.56
CA ALA A 232 -13.13 -12.72 11.62
C ALA A 232 -13.09 -14.21 11.98
N LYS A 233 -14.14 -14.99 11.64
CA LYS A 233 -14.14 -16.45 11.83
C LYS A 233 -13.33 -17.18 10.75
N GLY A 234 -13.03 -16.50 9.66
CA GLY A 234 -12.48 -17.13 8.47
C GLY A 234 -13.51 -17.97 7.72
N GLY A 235 -13.13 -18.55 6.61
CA GLY A 235 -14.01 -19.37 5.78
C GLY A 235 -13.65 -19.27 4.31
N PRO A 236 -14.38 -19.96 3.44
CA PRO A 236 -14.19 -19.86 2.01
C PRO A 236 -14.34 -18.41 1.54
N ASP A 237 -13.55 -18.00 0.56
CA ASP A 237 -13.58 -16.70 -0.13
C ASP A 237 -13.25 -15.47 0.74
N ILE A 238 -13.09 -15.64 2.06
CA ILE A 238 -12.84 -14.52 2.98
C ILE A 238 -11.48 -13.88 2.75
N MET A 239 -10.42 -14.68 2.59
CA MET A 239 -9.07 -14.14 2.41
C MET A 239 -8.94 -13.43 1.06
N GLU A 240 -9.50 -14.02 0.01
CA GLU A 240 -9.54 -13.43 -1.34
C GLU A 240 -10.30 -12.09 -1.31
N THR A 241 -11.46 -12.07 -0.67
CA THR A 241 -12.27 -10.85 -0.53
C THR A 241 -11.56 -9.78 0.28
N LEU A 242 -10.88 -10.13 1.38
CA LEU A 242 -10.13 -9.19 2.21
C LEU A 242 -8.93 -8.60 1.48
N VAL A 243 -8.18 -9.42 0.73
CA VAL A 243 -7.08 -8.94 -0.12
C VAL A 243 -7.60 -8.01 -1.20
N HIS A 244 -8.72 -8.34 -1.84
CA HIS A 244 -9.36 -7.42 -2.81
C HIS A 244 -9.82 -6.14 -2.13
N TYR A 245 -10.42 -6.20 -0.95
CA TYR A 245 -10.87 -5.02 -0.22
C TYR A 245 -9.70 -4.09 0.15
N LEU A 246 -8.58 -4.64 0.59
CA LEU A 246 -7.35 -3.89 0.83
C LEU A 246 -6.89 -3.13 -0.44
N LEU A 247 -6.95 -3.77 -1.60
CA LEU A 247 -6.59 -3.15 -2.87
C LEU A 247 -7.61 -2.10 -3.31
N ILE A 248 -8.91 -2.36 -3.11
CA ILE A 248 -9.97 -1.38 -3.37
C ILE A 248 -9.69 -0.09 -2.59
N GLU A 249 -9.40 -0.20 -1.29
CA GLU A 249 -9.07 0.94 -0.45
C GLU A 249 -7.77 1.63 -0.89
N SER A 250 -6.76 0.87 -1.27
CA SER A 250 -5.48 1.43 -1.73
C SER A 250 -5.59 2.18 -3.07
N TYR A 251 -6.55 1.80 -3.94
CA TYR A 251 -6.82 2.54 -5.19
C TYR A 251 -7.71 3.76 -4.99
N LEU A 252 -8.55 3.76 -3.98
CA LEU A 252 -9.35 4.93 -3.60
C LEU A 252 -8.50 6.02 -2.93
N ASN A 253 -7.44 5.62 -2.23
CA ASN A 253 -6.54 6.52 -1.54
C ASN A 253 -5.23 6.70 -2.32
N ARG A 254 -4.91 7.93 -2.70
CA ARG A 254 -3.66 8.25 -3.42
C ARG A 254 -2.46 8.40 -2.50
N ASP A 255 -2.71 8.79 -1.26
CA ASP A 255 -1.72 9.02 -0.21
C ASP A 255 -1.56 7.79 0.68
N SER A 256 -0.48 7.75 1.43
CA SER A 256 -0.26 6.74 2.47
C SER A 256 -1.33 6.87 3.53
N ASN A 257 -2.02 5.77 3.81
CA ASN A 257 -3.17 5.76 4.73
C ASN A 257 -2.95 4.75 5.87
N VAL A 258 -2.99 5.27 7.12
CA VAL A 258 -2.81 4.46 8.34
C VAL A 258 -3.90 3.38 8.45
N GLY A 259 -5.14 3.69 8.05
CA GLY A 259 -6.24 2.73 8.10
C GLY A 259 -6.00 1.52 7.20
N ILE A 260 -5.40 1.71 6.02
CA ILE A 260 -5.03 0.61 5.10
C ILE A 260 -3.94 -0.27 5.73
N TRP A 261 -2.95 0.33 6.39
CA TRP A 261 -1.92 -0.42 7.12
C TRP A 261 -2.52 -1.22 8.29
N LEU A 262 -3.47 -0.65 9.05
CA LEU A 262 -4.20 -1.35 10.10
C LEU A 262 -5.06 -2.49 9.53
N LEU A 263 -5.74 -2.27 8.39
CA LEU A 263 -6.48 -3.31 7.69
C LEU A 263 -5.56 -4.46 7.26
N MET A 264 -4.35 -4.16 6.78
CA MET A 264 -3.36 -5.18 6.45
C MET A 264 -2.98 -6.00 7.69
N GLY A 265 -2.75 -5.37 8.84
CA GLY A 265 -2.51 -6.05 10.11
C GLY A 265 -3.64 -7.02 10.48
N ASN A 266 -4.91 -6.61 10.33
CA ASN A 266 -6.06 -7.48 10.55
C ASN A 266 -6.07 -8.68 9.60
N ILE A 267 -5.76 -8.47 8.31
CA ILE A 267 -5.65 -9.56 7.32
C ILE A 267 -4.59 -10.58 7.73
N VAL A 268 -3.42 -10.12 8.17
CA VAL A 268 -2.34 -10.99 8.67
C VAL A 268 -2.83 -11.83 9.84
N GLN A 269 -3.50 -11.24 10.83
CA GLN A 269 -3.99 -11.97 12.00
C GLN A 269 -5.05 -13.02 11.63
N ILE A 270 -5.95 -12.71 10.71
CA ILE A 270 -6.94 -13.67 10.20
C ILE A 270 -6.25 -14.79 9.43
N ALA A 271 -5.29 -14.48 8.57
CA ALA A 271 -4.53 -15.47 7.81
C ALA A 271 -3.74 -16.43 8.73
N ILE A 272 -3.09 -15.91 9.79
CA ILE A 272 -2.40 -16.71 10.80
C ILE A 272 -3.40 -17.63 11.51
N ARG A 273 -4.55 -17.10 11.95
CA ARG A 273 -5.61 -17.90 12.57
C ARG A 273 -6.14 -18.99 11.65
N MET A 274 -6.24 -18.72 10.34
CA MET A 274 -6.64 -19.71 9.34
C MET A 274 -5.50 -20.69 8.97
N GLY A 275 -4.31 -20.55 9.55
CA GLY A 275 -3.17 -21.44 9.35
C GLY A 275 -2.44 -21.25 8.01
N TYR A 276 -2.55 -20.08 7.36
CA TYR A 276 -1.82 -19.81 6.10
C TYR A 276 -0.29 -19.73 6.29
N HIS A 277 0.16 -19.38 7.49
CA HIS A 277 1.58 -19.32 7.86
C HIS A 277 2.25 -20.71 8.04
N ARG A 278 1.45 -21.79 8.01
CA ARG A 278 1.94 -23.16 8.11
C ARG A 278 1.78 -23.85 6.76
N ASP A 279 2.82 -24.57 6.34
CA ASP A 279 2.80 -25.23 5.04
C ASP A 279 1.65 -26.25 4.92
N PRO A 280 0.90 -26.22 3.80
CA PRO A 280 -0.21 -27.14 3.58
C PRO A 280 0.14 -28.62 3.65
N GLN A 281 1.41 -29.02 3.44
CA GLN A 281 1.85 -30.41 3.55
C GLN A 281 1.61 -31.02 4.95
N HIS A 282 1.49 -30.17 5.99
CA HIS A 282 1.18 -30.61 7.35
C HIS A 282 -0.28 -31.01 7.54
N PHE A 283 -1.15 -30.68 6.60
CA PHE A 283 -2.61 -30.87 6.72
C PHE A 283 -3.13 -31.86 5.68
N LYS A 284 -3.35 -33.09 6.09
CA LYS A 284 -3.86 -34.18 5.23
C LYS A 284 -5.28 -33.94 4.67
N SER A 285 -6.03 -33.00 5.27
CA SER A 285 -7.38 -32.63 4.84
C SER A 285 -7.41 -31.70 3.62
N LEU A 286 -6.28 -31.13 3.24
CA LEU A 286 -6.17 -30.23 2.10
C LEU A 286 -5.81 -31.02 0.84
N SER A 287 -6.54 -30.76 -0.26
CA SER A 287 -6.14 -31.26 -1.58
C SER A 287 -4.86 -30.57 -2.07
N PRO A 288 -4.13 -31.17 -3.02
CA PRO A 288 -2.95 -30.52 -3.64
C PRO A 288 -3.27 -29.14 -4.22
N TYR A 289 -4.43 -29.01 -4.88
CA TYR A 289 -4.96 -27.73 -5.38
C TYR A 289 -5.11 -26.70 -4.25
N GLN A 290 -5.81 -27.06 -3.17
CA GLN A 290 -6.02 -26.16 -2.02
C GLN A 290 -4.67 -25.77 -1.38
N GLY A 291 -3.74 -26.71 -1.31
CA GLY A 291 -2.40 -26.46 -0.79
C GLY A 291 -1.66 -25.40 -1.61
N GLU A 292 -1.68 -25.55 -2.94
CA GLU A 292 -1.00 -24.60 -3.83
C GLU A 292 -1.65 -23.20 -3.77
N MET A 293 -2.99 -23.12 -3.76
CA MET A 293 -3.67 -21.83 -3.65
C MET A 293 -3.41 -21.15 -2.29
N ARG A 294 -3.25 -21.92 -1.20
CA ARG A 294 -2.84 -21.37 0.10
C ARG A 294 -1.42 -20.82 0.09
N ARG A 295 -0.47 -21.49 -0.58
CA ARG A 295 0.90 -20.97 -0.76
C ARG A 295 0.91 -19.66 -1.55
N ARG A 296 0.13 -19.58 -2.64
CA ARG A 296 -0.02 -18.33 -3.43
C ARG A 296 -0.61 -17.20 -2.58
N MET A 297 -1.67 -17.50 -1.83
CA MET A 297 -2.31 -16.51 -0.95
C MET A 297 -1.35 -16.01 0.12
N TRP A 298 -0.62 -16.91 0.80
CA TRP A 298 0.35 -16.51 1.81
C TRP A 298 1.50 -15.67 1.24
N ALA A 299 2.04 -16.04 0.09
CA ALA A 299 3.06 -15.27 -0.60
C ALA A 299 2.57 -13.85 -0.96
N MET A 300 1.30 -13.73 -1.36
CA MET A 300 0.68 -12.43 -1.63
C MET A 300 0.53 -11.60 -0.35
N ILE A 301 -0.02 -12.18 0.73
CA ILE A 301 -0.20 -11.51 2.03
C ILE A 301 1.14 -11.02 2.57
N TYR A 302 2.18 -11.88 2.54
CA TYR A 302 3.53 -11.51 2.95
C TYR A 302 4.08 -10.32 2.15
N SER A 303 3.94 -10.36 0.83
CA SER A 303 4.42 -9.29 -0.05
C SER A 303 3.68 -7.96 0.17
N LEU A 304 2.38 -8.01 0.44
CA LEU A 304 1.56 -6.83 0.75
C LEU A 304 1.91 -6.25 2.13
N ASP A 305 2.11 -7.10 3.15
CA ASP A 305 2.52 -6.65 4.49
C ASP A 305 3.85 -5.88 4.45
N ILE A 306 4.87 -6.42 3.76
CA ILE A 306 6.13 -5.71 3.55
C ILE A 306 5.92 -4.41 2.78
N GLY A 307 5.10 -4.43 1.71
CA GLY A 307 4.82 -3.24 0.90
C GLY A 307 4.20 -2.11 1.71
N PHE A 308 3.10 -2.37 2.41
CA PHE A 308 2.40 -1.35 3.20
C PHE A 308 3.20 -0.89 4.42
N SER A 309 3.88 -1.81 5.11
CA SER A 309 4.72 -1.45 6.27
C SER A 309 5.89 -0.55 5.87
N THR A 310 6.60 -0.88 4.79
CA THR A 310 7.70 -0.04 4.29
C THR A 310 7.23 1.31 3.75
N GLN A 311 6.00 1.38 3.19
CA GLN A 311 5.40 2.64 2.77
C GLN A 311 5.16 3.58 3.96
N MET A 312 4.70 3.02 5.07
CA MET A 312 4.45 3.77 6.32
C MET A 312 5.72 4.07 7.11
N GLY A 313 6.89 3.49 6.74
CA GLY A 313 8.11 3.55 7.55
C GLY A 313 7.98 2.80 8.88
N LEU A 314 7.20 1.72 8.90
CA LEU A 314 6.89 0.93 10.08
C LEU A 314 7.33 -0.53 9.91
N PRO A 315 7.56 -1.28 11.03
CA PRO A 315 7.90 -2.69 10.94
C PRO A 315 6.78 -3.53 10.32
N SER A 316 7.15 -4.59 9.59
CA SER A 316 6.19 -5.58 9.10
C SER A 316 5.55 -6.38 10.23
N SER A 317 4.29 -6.79 10.03
CA SER A 317 3.53 -7.61 10.98
C SER A 317 3.97 -9.07 10.94
N ILE A 318 4.40 -9.57 9.78
CA ILE A 318 4.84 -10.95 9.59
C ILE A 318 6.35 -11.05 9.83
N LYS A 319 6.74 -11.89 10.78
CA LYS A 319 8.15 -12.27 10.98
C LYS A 319 8.43 -13.58 10.25
N HIS A 320 9.45 -13.58 9.41
CA HIS A 320 9.83 -14.75 8.60
C HIS A 320 10.04 -16.01 9.45
N SER A 321 10.60 -15.87 10.65
CA SER A 321 10.84 -16.96 11.59
C SER A 321 9.58 -17.66 12.13
N LEU A 322 8.40 -17.07 11.94
CA LEU A 322 7.12 -17.60 12.43
C LEU A 322 6.32 -18.35 11.35
N SER A 323 6.86 -18.47 10.14
CA SER A 323 6.19 -19.13 9.01
C SER A 323 7.09 -20.19 8.39
N ASP A 324 6.51 -21.36 8.12
CA ASP A 324 7.16 -22.45 7.39
C ASP A 324 6.50 -22.73 6.02
N THR A 325 5.57 -21.87 5.60
CA THR A 325 4.90 -22.01 4.31
C THR A 325 5.89 -21.85 3.17
N MET A 326 6.03 -22.91 2.38
CA MET A 326 6.90 -22.93 1.21
C MET A 326 6.39 -21.98 0.10
N PRO A 327 7.29 -21.47 -0.74
CA PRO A 327 6.86 -20.75 -1.95
C PRO A 327 5.91 -21.59 -2.81
N PRO A 328 4.98 -20.95 -3.55
CA PRO A 328 4.18 -21.66 -4.54
C PRO A 328 5.07 -22.24 -5.64
N ARG A 329 4.59 -23.28 -6.35
CA ARG A 329 5.29 -23.84 -7.49
C ARG A 329 5.17 -22.93 -8.72
N ASN A 330 6.16 -22.96 -9.61
CA ASN A 330 6.06 -22.26 -10.89
C ASN A 330 5.17 -23.06 -11.85
N LEU A 331 3.84 -22.83 -11.76
CA LEU A 331 2.82 -23.54 -12.51
C LEU A 331 1.91 -22.55 -13.24
N GLN A 332 1.44 -22.96 -14.42
CA GLN A 332 0.34 -22.31 -15.12
C GLN A 332 -0.98 -22.78 -14.51
N ASP A 333 -2.01 -21.92 -14.47
CA ASP A 333 -3.31 -22.30 -13.91
C ASP A 333 -3.99 -23.46 -14.67
N ARG A 334 -3.67 -23.65 -15.95
CA ARG A 334 -4.15 -24.80 -16.74
C ARG A 334 -3.49 -26.14 -16.38
N ASP A 335 -2.41 -26.13 -15.60
CA ASP A 335 -1.65 -27.35 -15.28
C ASP A 335 -2.27 -28.15 -14.13
N PHE A 336 -3.19 -27.56 -13.38
CA PHE A 336 -3.84 -28.18 -12.23
C PHE A 336 -5.22 -27.56 -11.98
N ASP A 337 -6.09 -28.29 -11.29
CA ASP A 337 -7.42 -27.83 -10.87
C ASP A 337 -7.89 -28.51 -9.59
N GLY A 338 -9.14 -28.24 -9.17
CA GLY A 338 -9.74 -28.84 -7.96
C GLY A 338 -9.86 -30.37 -7.98
N SER A 339 -9.75 -31.03 -9.14
CA SER A 339 -9.79 -32.47 -9.31
C SER A 339 -8.41 -33.13 -9.29
N SER A 340 -7.33 -32.33 -9.31
CA SER A 340 -5.96 -32.83 -9.33
C SER A 340 -5.62 -33.61 -8.06
N THR A 341 -5.22 -34.86 -8.22
CA THR A 341 -4.77 -35.73 -7.11
C THR A 341 -3.34 -35.42 -6.69
N ASP A 342 -2.52 -34.90 -7.62
CA ASP A 342 -1.15 -34.46 -7.42
C ASP A 342 -0.86 -33.22 -8.25
N LEU A 343 0.08 -32.40 -7.79
CA LEU A 343 0.55 -31.25 -8.56
C LEU A 343 1.64 -31.71 -9.56
N PRO A 344 1.62 -31.20 -10.80
CA PRO A 344 2.69 -31.48 -11.75
C PRO A 344 4.05 -30.95 -11.29
N PRO A 345 5.15 -31.38 -11.90
CA PRO A 345 6.47 -30.81 -11.67
C PRO A 345 6.49 -29.33 -12.02
N GLU A 346 7.32 -28.56 -11.32
CA GLU A 346 7.50 -27.14 -11.59
C GLU A 346 8.04 -26.91 -13.02
N ARG A 347 7.54 -25.86 -13.66
CA ARG A 347 8.10 -25.36 -14.91
C ARG A 347 9.41 -24.61 -14.66
N PRO A 348 10.30 -24.50 -15.64
CA PRO A 348 11.52 -23.70 -15.51
C PRO A 348 11.20 -22.29 -15.01
N ILE A 349 12.03 -21.75 -14.11
CA ILE A 349 11.78 -20.44 -13.49
C ILE A 349 11.78 -19.28 -14.49
N ASP A 350 12.44 -19.45 -15.64
CA ASP A 350 12.47 -18.46 -16.73
C ASP A 350 11.27 -18.58 -17.69
N GLU A 351 10.38 -19.55 -17.49
CA GLU A 351 9.10 -19.61 -18.19
C GLU A 351 8.06 -18.77 -17.45
N LEU A 352 7.48 -17.79 -18.17
CA LEU A 352 6.45 -16.93 -17.60
C LEU A 352 5.15 -17.71 -17.40
N THR A 353 4.77 -17.88 -16.14
CA THR A 353 3.53 -18.54 -15.72
C THR A 353 2.68 -17.60 -14.86
N SER A 354 1.46 -18.03 -14.51
CA SER A 354 0.62 -17.31 -13.54
C SER A 354 1.32 -17.17 -12.17
N SER A 355 2.24 -18.07 -11.83
CA SER A 355 2.97 -18.07 -10.54
C SER A 355 4.30 -17.33 -10.58
N THR A 356 4.92 -17.11 -11.74
CA THR A 356 6.28 -16.52 -11.84
C THR A 356 6.36 -15.16 -11.15
N VAL A 357 5.35 -14.32 -11.35
CA VAL A 357 5.35 -12.95 -10.76
C VAL A 357 5.18 -12.99 -9.25
N ILE A 358 4.33 -13.89 -8.70
CA ILE A 358 4.17 -13.99 -7.25
C ILE A 358 5.42 -14.58 -6.58
N LEU A 359 6.12 -15.48 -7.26
CA LEU A 359 7.44 -15.99 -6.83
C LEU A 359 8.46 -14.86 -6.78
N ALA A 360 8.53 -14.04 -7.84
CA ALA A 360 9.40 -12.87 -7.87
C ALA A 360 9.04 -11.85 -6.77
N LYS A 361 7.74 -11.60 -6.54
CA LYS A 361 7.28 -10.74 -5.44
C LYS A 361 7.74 -11.25 -4.09
N LEU A 362 7.53 -12.54 -3.81
CA LEU A 362 7.94 -13.16 -2.54
C LEU A 362 9.45 -13.07 -2.35
N HIS A 363 10.23 -13.35 -3.39
CA HIS A 363 11.69 -13.27 -3.36
C HIS A 363 12.19 -11.86 -3.04
N VAL A 364 11.66 -10.84 -3.72
CA VAL A 364 11.99 -9.44 -3.47
C VAL A 364 11.50 -8.98 -2.09
N ALA A 365 10.25 -9.33 -1.72
CA ALA A 365 9.68 -8.97 -0.42
C ALA A 365 10.49 -9.55 0.76
N THR A 366 11.00 -10.77 0.65
CA THR A 366 11.83 -11.38 1.70
C THR A 366 13.09 -10.57 1.95
N SER A 367 13.79 -10.15 0.90
CA SER A 367 14.99 -9.32 1.02
C SER A 367 14.70 -7.92 1.58
N ILE A 368 13.58 -7.31 1.13
CA ILE A 368 13.16 -6.00 1.65
C ILE A 368 12.72 -6.11 3.11
N GLY A 369 12.10 -7.22 3.51
CA GLY A 369 11.74 -7.49 4.91
C GLY A 369 12.95 -7.49 5.84
N ASP A 370 14.05 -8.14 5.43
CA ASP A 370 15.29 -8.12 6.19
C ASP A 370 15.90 -6.71 6.31
N VAL A 371 15.86 -5.95 5.20
CA VAL A 371 16.29 -4.53 5.21
C VAL A 371 15.38 -3.70 6.12
N SER A 372 14.07 -3.91 6.04
CA SER A 372 13.09 -3.21 6.90
C SER A 372 13.33 -3.49 8.38
N ASP A 373 13.63 -4.74 8.75
CA ASP A 373 13.94 -5.11 10.13
C ASP A 373 15.23 -4.41 10.62
N LEU A 374 16.25 -4.26 9.77
CA LEU A 374 17.45 -3.50 10.09
C LEU A 374 17.17 -2.00 10.25
N VAL A 375 16.40 -1.43 9.34
CA VAL A 375 16.10 0.01 9.31
C VAL A 375 15.20 0.40 10.49
N CYS A 376 14.19 -0.41 10.82
CA CYS A 376 13.28 -0.18 11.94
C CYS A 376 13.88 -0.56 13.28
N SER A 377 15.08 -1.19 13.31
CA SER A 377 15.76 -1.50 14.55
C SER A 377 16.19 -0.22 15.29
N PRO A 378 15.98 -0.13 16.62
CA PRO A 378 16.49 0.98 17.42
C PRO A 378 18.04 0.94 17.57
N GLN A 379 18.69 -0.16 17.20
CA GLN A 379 20.13 -0.29 17.25
C GLN A 379 20.78 0.29 15.99
N PRO A 380 21.94 0.96 16.12
CA PRO A 380 22.72 1.39 14.97
C PRO A 380 23.11 0.22 14.06
N ILE A 381 23.05 0.42 12.75
CA ILE A 381 23.50 -0.59 11.79
C ILE A 381 25.02 -0.67 11.84
N SER A 382 25.59 -1.87 12.09
CA SER A 382 27.02 -2.08 11.97
C SER A 382 27.46 -2.08 10.49
N TYR A 383 28.71 -1.74 10.22
CA TYR A 383 29.26 -1.78 8.85
C TYR A 383 29.16 -3.17 8.21
N GLU A 384 29.39 -4.22 9.00
CA GLU A 384 29.25 -5.60 8.54
C GLU A 384 27.81 -5.92 8.11
N ASN A 385 26.82 -5.54 8.93
CA ASN A 385 25.40 -5.73 8.59
C ASN A 385 24.99 -4.91 7.37
N LEU A 386 25.52 -3.70 7.20
CA LEU A 386 25.30 -2.87 6.03
C LEU A 386 25.79 -3.55 4.75
N VAL A 387 27.06 -4.02 4.77
CA VAL A 387 27.66 -4.70 3.61
C VAL A 387 26.89 -5.98 3.28
N ALA A 388 26.53 -6.77 4.30
CA ALA A 388 25.73 -7.98 4.10
C ALA A 388 24.34 -7.67 3.52
N ALA A 389 23.67 -6.61 3.98
CA ALA A 389 22.37 -6.20 3.47
C ALA A 389 22.44 -5.73 2.00
N ASN A 390 23.44 -4.90 1.65
CA ASN A 390 23.65 -4.46 0.25
C ASN A 390 23.95 -5.67 -0.65
N ALA A 391 24.86 -6.56 -0.26
CA ALA A 391 25.19 -7.77 -1.02
C ALA A 391 23.96 -8.68 -1.22
N LYS A 392 23.11 -8.82 -0.19
CA LYS A 392 21.85 -9.58 -0.29
C LYS A 392 20.87 -8.94 -1.26
N LEU A 393 20.72 -7.61 -1.23
CA LEU A 393 19.86 -6.89 -2.19
C LEU A 393 20.35 -7.09 -3.63
N ASP A 394 21.65 -6.95 -3.87
CA ASP A 394 22.24 -7.13 -5.20
C ASP A 394 22.06 -8.58 -5.71
N LEU A 395 22.29 -9.57 -4.84
CA LEU A 395 22.05 -10.98 -5.16
C LEU A 395 20.56 -11.23 -5.47
N THR A 396 19.66 -10.69 -4.65
CA THR A 396 18.21 -10.83 -4.86
C THR A 396 17.81 -10.27 -6.22
N TYR A 397 18.29 -9.07 -6.56
CA TYR A 397 17.99 -8.47 -7.86
C TYR A 397 18.61 -9.27 -9.03
N ALA A 398 19.83 -9.77 -8.87
CA ALA A 398 20.50 -10.61 -9.86
C ALA A 398 19.76 -11.93 -10.12
N THR A 399 19.09 -12.49 -9.10
CA THR A 399 18.38 -13.80 -9.15
C THR A 399 16.88 -13.68 -9.41
N ILE A 400 16.34 -12.46 -9.63
CA ILE A 400 14.95 -12.31 -10.13
C ILE A 400 14.80 -13.10 -11.44
N PRO A 401 13.70 -13.87 -11.65
CA PRO A 401 13.43 -14.57 -12.89
C PRO A 401 13.54 -13.67 -14.11
N GLY A 402 14.16 -14.16 -15.18
CA GLY A 402 14.42 -13.40 -16.41
C GLY A 402 13.21 -12.63 -16.94
N PRO A 403 12.00 -13.24 -17.00
CA PRO A 403 10.78 -12.53 -17.41
C PRO A 403 10.40 -11.35 -16.52
N CYS A 404 10.83 -11.34 -15.25
CA CYS A 404 10.51 -10.31 -14.28
C CYS A 404 11.63 -9.26 -14.09
N LYS A 405 12.79 -9.38 -14.75
CA LYS A 405 13.87 -8.40 -14.72
C LYS A 405 13.49 -7.14 -15.48
N PHE A 406 13.94 -5.99 -14.97
CA PHE A 406 13.79 -4.72 -15.68
C PHE A 406 14.45 -4.76 -17.05
N ARG A 407 13.73 -4.28 -18.07
CA ARG A 407 14.18 -4.13 -19.46
C ARG A 407 13.75 -2.78 -19.98
N ARG A 408 14.42 -2.32 -21.03
CA ARG A 408 14.00 -1.09 -21.74
C ARG A 408 12.64 -1.31 -22.38
N MET A 409 11.86 -0.25 -22.55
CA MET A 409 10.55 -0.36 -23.20
C MET A 409 10.64 -0.90 -24.62
N SER A 410 11.67 -0.51 -25.38
CA SER A 410 11.93 -1.04 -26.73
C SER A 410 12.11 -2.56 -26.79
N GLU A 411 12.54 -3.18 -25.69
CA GLU A 411 12.70 -4.64 -25.54
C GLU A 411 11.45 -5.32 -24.98
N SER A 412 10.44 -4.52 -24.60
CA SER A 412 9.23 -4.97 -23.89
C SER A 412 7.95 -4.74 -24.70
N LEU A 413 8.03 -4.29 -25.94
CA LEU A 413 6.86 -3.88 -26.75
C LEU A 413 5.81 -4.99 -26.94
N LEU A 414 6.22 -6.27 -26.89
CA LEU A 414 5.34 -7.43 -27.05
C LEU A 414 4.96 -8.08 -25.71
N ASP A 415 5.51 -7.57 -24.60
CA ASP A 415 5.22 -8.14 -23.29
C ASP A 415 3.87 -7.64 -22.76
N PRO A 416 3.16 -8.43 -21.94
CA PRO A 416 1.94 -7.97 -21.30
C PRO A 416 2.19 -6.73 -20.43
N PRO A 417 1.35 -5.68 -20.52
CA PRO A 417 1.54 -4.44 -19.72
C PRO A 417 1.65 -4.69 -18.22
N SER A 418 0.92 -5.70 -17.70
CA SER A 418 1.00 -6.10 -16.29
C SER A 418 2.39 -6.63 -15.89
N VAL A 419 3.08 -7.35 -16.80
CA VAL A 419 4.45 -7.84 -16.58
C VAL A 419 5.45 -6.69 -16.62
N ILE A 420 5.32 -5.76 -17.57
CA ILE A 420 6.16 -4.56 -17.66
C ILE A 420 6.08 -3.78 -16.35
N PHE A 421 4.87 -3.57 -15.85
CA PHE A 421 4.67 -2.90 -14.57
C PHE A 421 5.34 -3.62 -13.40
N GLN A 422 5.24 -4.95 -13.31
CA GLN A 422 5.90 -5.70 -12.24
C GLN A 422 7.42 -5.57 -12.30
N ARG A 423 8.02 -5.55 -13.50
CA ARG A 423 9.46 -5.31 -13.68
C ARG A 423 9.89 -3.95 -13.11
N ILE A 424 9.09 -2.91 -13.40
CA ILE A 424 9.31 -1.56 -12.88
C ILE A 424 9.20 -1.54 -11.36
N ASN A 425 8.17 -2.20 -10.80
CA ASN A 425 7.99 -2.31 -9.36
C ASN A 425 9.18 -2.99 -8.68
N PHE A 426 9.67 -4.12 -9.20
CA PHE A 426 10.80 -4.82 -8.60
C PHE A 426 12.07 -3.98 -8.62
N TYR A 427 12.32 -3.27 -9.72
CA TYR A 427 13.46 -2.35 -9.83
C TYR A 427 13.33 -1.18 -8.87
N MET A 428 12.14 -0.58 -8.77
CA MET A 428 11.84 0.50 -7.81
C MET A 428 12.08 0.05 -6.37
N HIS A 429 11.55 -1.11 -5.99
CA HIS A 429 11.72 -1.66 -4.63
C HIS A 429 13.18 -1.96 -4.31
N TYR A 430 13.94 -2.48 -5.26
CA TYR A 430 15.37 -2.70 -5.10
C TYR A 430 16.13 -1.39 -4.84
N GLN A 431 15.93 -0.36 -5.69
CA GLN A 431 16.59 0.93 -5.52
C GLN A 431 16.18 1.63 -4.21
N ARG A 432 14.89 1.55 -3.86
CA ARG A 432 14.39 2.09 -2.61
C ARG A 432 15.02 1.42 -1.39
N ALA A 433 15.14 0.10 -1.39
CA ALA A 433 15.79 -0.63 -0.30
C ALA A 433 17.28 -0.25 -0.14
N ARG A 434 18.01 -0.06 -1.25
CA ARG A 434 19.38 0.47 -1.24
C ARG A 434 19.44 1.84 -0.56
N ILE A 435 18.51 2.74 -0.89
CA ILE A 435 18.41 4.04 -0.23
C ILE A 435 18.22 3.86 1.28
N LEU A 436 17.20 3.11 1.69
CA LEU A 436 16.78 3.02 3.09
C LEU A 436 17.90 2.51 4.01
N VAL A 437 18.58 1.42 3.64
CA VAL A 437 19.64 0.83 4.48
C VAL A 437 20.87 1.72 4.57
N ASN A 438 21.28 2.33 3.45
CA ASN A 438 22.45 3.22 3.43
C ASN A 438 22.14 4.56 4.10
N TRP A 439 20.93 5.11 3.95
CA TRP A 439 20.49 6.32 4.64
C TRP A 439 20.46 6.14 6.16
N LYS A 440 19.92 5.02 6.64
CA LYS A 440 19.92 4.69 8.08
C LYS A 440 21.33 4.60 8.64
N PHE A 441 22.28 3.99 7.91
CA PHE A 441 23.67 3.94 8.30
C PHE A 441 24.30 5.35 8.34
N LEU A 442 24.06 6.20 7.35
CA LEU A 442 24.53 7.58 7.31
C LEU A 442 24.03 8.40 8.50
N SER A 443 22.81 8.12 9.00
CA SER A 443 22.24 8.84 10.14
C SER A 443 22.88 8.48 11.47
N THR A 444 23.47 7.30 11.58
CA THR A 444 23.95 6.74 12.86
C THR A 444 25.48 6.59 12.93
N SER A 445 26.17 6.52 11.79
CA SER A 445 27.61 6.20 11.72
C SER A 445 28.49 7.47 11.66
N LYS A 446 29.63 7.39 12.35
CA LYS A 446 30.71 8.39 12.29
C LYS A 446 31.88 7.97 11.37
N ASP A 447 31.81 6.79 10.76
CA ASP A 447 32.85 6.29 9.84
C ASP A 447 32.80 7.08 8.52
N THR A 448 33.83 7.86 8.24
CA THR A 448 33.91 8.73 7.06
C THR A 448 34.11 7.96 5.76
N GLN A 449 34.84 6.84 5.78
CA GLN A 449 35.10 6.05 4.57
C GLN A 449 33.86 5.26 4.14
N ALA A 450 33.24 4.54 5.06
CA ALA A 450 31.99 3.84 4.82
C ALA A 450 30.87 4.81 4.41
N SER A 451 30.78 5.98 5.06
CA SER A 451 29.81 7.02 4.72
C SER A 451 29.97 7.54 3.28
N ASN A 452 31.20 7.68 2.76
CA ASN A 452 31.39 8.12 1.37
C ASN A 452 30.85 7.10 0.37
N GLN A 453 31.02 5.79 0.63
CA GLN A 453 30.43 4.74 -0.20
C GLN A 453 28.90 4.78 -0.16
N CYS A 454 28.33 4.91 1.05
CA CYS A 454 26.88 5.02 1.22
C CYS A 454 26.28 6.22 0.47
N TRP A 455 26.94 7.39 0.50
CA TRP A 455 26.49 8.55 -0.26
C TRP A 455 26.46 8.26 -1.76
N GLY A 456 27.48 7.60 -2.31
CA GLY A 456 27.48 7.18 -3.71
C GLY A 456 26.30 6.29 -4.06
N ILE A 457 26.01 5.29 -3.24
CA ILE A 457 24.86 4.35 -3.43
C ILE A 457 23.52 5.10 -3.35
N VAL A 458 23.35 5.99 -2.37
CA VAL A 458 22.10 6.74 -2.17
C VAL A 458 21.85 7.70 -3.35
N ILE A 459 22.88 8.41 -3.81
CA ILE A 459 22.78 9.33 -4.94
C ILE A 459 22.42 8.58 -6.21
N GLU A 460 23.16 7.52 -6.53
CA GLU A 460 22.91 6.69 -7.71
C GLU A 460 21.49 6.13 -7.71
N ALA A 461 21.05 5.53 -6.58
CA ALA A 461 19.73 4.92 -6.47
C ALA A 461 18.60 5.97 -6.58
N ALA A 462 18.76 7.16 -5.99
CA ALA A 462 17.79 8.25 -6.10
C ALA A 462 17.70 8.81 -7.53
N LEU A 463 18.83 8.97 -8.22
CA LEU A 463 18.87 9.36 -9.63
C LEU A 463 18.16 8.33 -10.52
N GLU A 464 18.44 7.03 -10.32
CA GLU A 464 17.79 5.97 -11.09
C GLU A 464 16.27 5.94 -10.90
N ILE A 465 15.79 6.18 -9.68
CA ILE A 465 14.35 6.28 -9.40
C ILE A 465 13.72 7.45 -10.17
N LEU A 466 14.31 8.65 -10.15
CA LEU A 466 13.74 9.78 -10.88
C LEU A 466 13.92 9.64 -12.41
N ARG A 467 15.02 9.05 -12.90
CA ARG A 467 15.17 8.69 -14.31
C ARG A 467 14.06 7.73 -14.76
N LEU A 468 13.71 6.76 -13.90
CA LEU A 468 12.60 5.84 -14.15
C LEU A 468 11.26 6.58 -14.23
N GLN A 469 10.97 7.50 -13.29
CA GLN A 469 9.77 8.35 -13.32
C GLN A 469 9.63 9.07 -14.66
N HIS A 470 10.73 9.67 -15.13
CA HIS A 470 10.73 10.41 -16.38
C HIS A 470 10.45 9.55 -17.59
N ARG A 471 11.19 8.43 -17.71
CA ARG A 471 10.96 7.48 -18.79
C ARG A 471 9.50 7.02 -18.81
N MET A 472 8.93 6.72 -17.64
CA MET A 472 7.52 6.32 -17.54
C MET A 472 6.56 7.43 -17.98
N ALA A 473 6.85 8.68 -17.68
CA ALA A 473 6.03 9.80 -18.11
C ALA A 473 6.11 10.02 -19.62
N GLU A 474 7.33 10.05 -20.19
CA GLU A 474 7.58 10.22 -21.62
C GLU A 474 6.97 9.07 -22.46
N GLU A 475 7.11 7.82 -21.99
CA GLU A 475 6.59 6.65 -22.69
C GLU A 475 5.06 6.52 -22.53
N SER A 476 4.49 7.02 -21.45
CA SER A 476 3.03 7.11 -21.27
C SER A 476 2.38 8.00 -22.32
N ASP A 477 3.01 9.08 -22.70
CA ASP A 477 2.47 10.00 -23.71
C ASP A 477 2.48 9.36 -25.13
N VAL A 478 3.40 8.43 -25.38
CA VAL A 478 3.50 7.71 -26.67
C VAL A 478 2.58 6.48 -26.74
N LEU A 479 2.34 5.82 -25.59
CA LEU A 479 1.59 4.55 -25.51
C LEU A 479 0.13 4.74 -25.11
N ASP A 480 -0.45 5.91 -25.32
CA ASP A 480 -1.77 6.34 -24.85
C ASP A 480 -2.93 5.34 -25.03
N ALA A 481 -2.88 4.50 -26.05
CA ALA A 481 -3.88 3.45 -26.31
C ALA A 481 -3.66 2.15 -25.52
N SER A 482 -2.49 1.94 -24.92
CA SER A 482 -2.10 0.68 -24.24
C SER A 482 -1.83 0.86 -22.75
N ARG A 483 -2.11 2.04 -22.18
CA ARG A 483 -1.86 2.26 -20.74
C ARG A 483 -2.49 1.15 -19.93
N PRO A 484 -1.72 0.44 -19.09
CA PRO A 484 -2.26 -0.22 -17.93
C PRO A 484 -2.64 0.91 -16.94
N THR A 485 -3.71 1.59 -17.26
CA THR A 485 -4.29 2.73 -16.56
C THR A 485 -4.51 2.35 -15.11
N GLY A 486 -4.14 3.24 -14.20
CA GLY A 486 -4.11 3.01 -12.75
C GLY A 486 -2.78 2.50 -12.22
N MET A 487 -1.77 2.31 -13.07
CA MET A 487 -0.46 1.80 -12.65
C MET A 487 0.51 2.91 -12.26
N VAL A 488 0.39 4.10 -12.88
CA VAL A 488 1.32 5.22 -12.65
C VAL A 488 1.03 5.92 -11.32
N ASP A 489 -0.22 5.90 -10.86
CA ASP A 489 -0.68 6.59 -9.65
C ASP A 489 -0.80 5.69 -8.41
N SER A 490 -0.16 4.52 -8.42
CA SER A 490 -0.13 3.67 -7.23
C SER A 490 0.62 4.37 -6.10
N CYS A 491 0.02 4.47 -4.92
CA CYS A 491 0.66 5.02 -3.72
C CYS A 491 2.02 4.37 -3.40
N PHE A 492 2.22 3.10 -3.75
CA PHE A 492 3.50 2.40 -3.59
C PHE A 492 4.62 2.97 -4.46
N ILE A 493 4.32 3.27 -5.74
CA ILE A 493 5.29 3.82 -6.68
C ILE A 493 5.61 5.26 -6.31
N ASN A 494 4.58 6.06 -6.03
CA ASN A 494 4.74 7.46 -5.68
C ASN A 494 5.61 7.64 -4.43
N ASN A 495 5.45 6.79 -3.41
CA ASN A 495 6.30 6.82 -2.22
C ASN A 495 7.79 6.66 -2.54
N GLY A 496 8.16 5.82 -3.52
CA GLY A 496 9.54 5.68 -4.00
C GLY A 496 10.05 6.96 -4.66
N TYR A 497 9.24 7.59 -5.48
CA TYR A 497 9.59 8.86 -6.15
C TYR A 497 9.72 10.00 -5.13
N PHE A 498 8.80 10.08 -4.16
CA PHE A 498 8.87 11.10 -3.09
C PHE A 498 10.13 10.95 -2.25
N LEU A 499 10.52 9.72 -1.90
CA LEU A 499 11.77 9.46 -1.18
C LEU A 499 12.98 9.94 -1.98
N ALA A 500 13.08 9.56 -3.25
CA ALA A 500 14.19 9.96 -4.11
C ALA A 500 14.28 11.48 -4.28
N ALA A 501 13.15 12.15 -4.55
CA ALA A 501 13.09 13.60 -4.67
C ALA A 501 13.48 14.29 -3.36
N SER A 502 12.99 13.82 -2.21
CA SER A 502 13.32 14.38 -0.89
C SER A 502 14.81 14.30 -0.60
N ILE A 503 15.45 13.17 -0.92
CA ILE A 503 16.90 12.99 -0.76
C ILE A 503 17.69 13.90 -1.68
N LEU A 504 17.31 14.00 -2.95
CA LEU A 504 18.01 14.88 -3.90
C LEU A 504 17.80 16.36 -3.53
N CYS A 505 16.64 16.75 -3.04
CA CYS A 505 16.41 18.08 -2.46
C CYS A 505 17.33 18.35 -1.26
N PHE A 506 17.42 17.38 -0.34
CA PHE A 506 18.33 17.48 0.81
C PHE A 506 19.79 17.66 0.37
N LEU A 507 20.26 16.90 -0.62
CA LEU A 507 21.61 17.02 -1.17
C LEU A 507 21.86 18.39 -1.79
N VAL A 508 20.96 18.89 -2.62
CA VAL A 508 21.07 20.21 -3.25
C VAL A 508 21.11 21.34 -2.21
N GLN A 509 20.41 21.20 -1.11
CA GLN A 509 20.30 22.26 -0.09
C GLN A 509 21.42 22.19 0.96
N HIS A 510 21.79 20.99 1.42
CA HIS A 510 22.65 20.82 2.59
C HIS A 510 23.99 20.14 2.30
N ARG A 511 24.11 19.40 1.21
CA ARG A 511 25.26 18.56 0.94
C ARG A 511 25.71 18.62 -0.53
N GLN A 512 25.74 19.81 -1.11
CA GLN A 512 26.28 20.01 -2.48
C GLN A 512 27.72 19.54 -2.62
N ASP A 513 28.49 19.51 -1.52
CA ASP A 513 29.84 18.96 -1.45
C ASP A 513 29.95 17.49 -1.88
N ARG A 514 28.82 16.77 -1.89
CA ARG A 514 28.71 15.36 -2.29
C ARG A 514 28.38 15.14 -3.76
N LEU A 515 28.05 16.18 -4.48
CA LEU A 515 27.69 16.14 -5.90
C LEU A 515 28.78 16.70 -6.76
N SER A 516 29.13 16.02 -7.86
CA SER A 516 29.93 16.65 -8.90
C SER A 516 29.15 17.78 -9.61
N ALA A 517 29.81 18.68 -10.33
CA ALA A 517 29.11 19.72 -11.09
C ALA A 517 28.13 19.13 -12.13
N GLN A 518 28.50 18.00 -12.72
CA GLN A 518 27.64 17.25 -13.66
C GLN A 518 26.42 16.65 -12.95
N ASP A 519 26.64 15.97 -11.81
CA ASP A 519 25.54 15.38 -11.03
C ASP A 519 24.58 16.46 -10.54
N LEU A 520 25.08 17.61 -10.10
CA LEU A 520 24.25 18.73 -9.65
C LEU A 520 23.34 19.26 -10.78
N SER A 521 23.88 19.37 -12.00
CA SER A 521 23.10 19.77 -13.17
C SER A 521 22.02 18.75 -13.50
N GLU A 522 22.33 17.45 -13.47
CA GLU A 522 21.39 16.38 -13.71
C GLU A 522 20.30 16.33 -12.63
N VAL A 523 20.68 16.40 -11.35
CA VAL A 523 19.74 16.43 -10.22
C VAL A 523 18.73 17.56 -10.38
N ARG A 524 19.19 18.80 -10.69
CA ARG A 524 18.29 19.94 -10.90
C ARG A 524 17.32 19.69 -12.04
N SER A 525 17.81 19.20 -13.19
CA SER A 525 16.96 18.86 -14.34
C SER A 525 15.91 17.81 -14.00
N LEU A 526 16.28 16.76 -13.26
CA LEU A 526 15.34 15.71 -12.83
C LEU A 526 14.30 16.24 -11.84
N LEU A 527 14.69 17.10 -10.89
CA LEU A 527 13.76 17.71 -9.94
C LEU A 527 12.78 18.67 -10.63
N GLU A 528 13.23 19.47 -11.62
CA GLU A 528 12.36 20.33 -12.44
C GLU A 528 11.32 19.52 -13.22
N LYS A 529 11.74 18.43 -13.83
CA LYS A 529 10.83 17.53 -14.53
C LYS A 529 9.83 16.87 -13.57
N SER A 530 10.28 16.39 -12.40
CA SER A 530 9.40 15.84 -11.37
C SER A 530 8.39 16.87 -10.86
N LEU A 531 8.80 18.13 -10.70
CA LEU A 531 7.92 19.25 -10.37
C LEU A 531 6.82 19.41 -11.43
N ALA A 532 7.18 19.37 -12.72
CA ALA A 532 6.20 19.47 -13.82
C ALA A 532 5.20 18.30 -13.82
N ILE A 533 5.64 17.06 -13.50
CA ILE A 533 4.77 15.90 -13.40
C ILE A 533 3.77 16.08 -12.26
N TRP A 534 4.25 16.39 -11.05
CA TRP A 534 3.38 16.46 -9.87
C TRP A 534 2.53 17.73 -9.80
N SER A 535 2.94 18.84 -10.40
CA SER A 535 2.11 20.05 -10.47
C SER A 535 0.79 19.83 -11.22
N ARG A 536 0.71 18.78 -12.07
CA ARG A 536 -0.54 18.39 -12.76
C ARG A 536 -1.52 17.67 -11.83
N THR A 537 -1.04 17.02 -10.78
CA THR A 537 -1.83 16.11 -9.92
C THR A 537 -1.76 16.45 -8.42
N ASN A 538 -1.05 17.51 -8.01
CA ASN A 538 -0.86 17.90 -6.61
C ASN A 538 -2.18 18.20 -5.88
N HIS A 539 -3.21 18.69 -6.59
CA HIS A 539 -4.53 18.94 -6.01
C HIS A 539 -5.29 17.65 -5.65
N LEU A 540 -4.79 16.49 -6.06
CA LEU A 540 -5.41 15.17 -5.82
C LEU A 540 -4.69 14.37 -4.72
N SER A 541 -3.55 14.87 -4.20
CA SER A 541 -2.72 14.18 -3.22
C SER A 541 -2.04 15.19 -2.30
N SER A 542 -2.26 15.07 -1.00
CA SER A 542 -1.62 15.94 -0.02
C SER A 542 -0.11 15.67 0.08
N GLU A 543 0.30 14.43 -0.16
CA GLU A 543 1.72 14.05 -0.21
C GLU A 543 2.42 14.68 -1.41
N ALA A 544 1.81 14.61 -2.60
CA ALA A 544 2.33 15.26 -3.79
C ALA A 544 2.41 16.78 -3.62
N SER A 545 1.41 17.40 -3.01
CA SER A 545 1.40 18.84 -2.70
C SER A 545 2.59 19.26 -1.83
N LYS A 546 2.90 18.49 -0.78
CA LYS A 546 4.06 18.73 0.11
C LYS A 546 5.39 18.65 -0.67
N VAL A 547 5.53 17.65 -1.53
CA VAL A 547 6.73 17.49 -2.35
C VAL A 547 6.87 18.61 -3.38
N VAL A 548 5.77 19.01 -4.04
CA VAL A 548 5.78 20.14 -4.99
C VAL A 548 6.23 21.44 -4.29
N MET A 549 5.71 21.70 -3.09
CA MET A 549 6.12 22.87 -2.30
C MET A 549 7.62 22.85 -2.00
N ALA A 550 8.16 21.73 -1.54
CA ALA A 550 9.58 21.59 -1.26
C ALA A 550 10.43 21.73 -2.52
N LEU A 551 10.02 21.18 -3.65
CA LEU A 551 10.69 21.33 -4.93
C LEU A 551 10.76 22.78 -5.37
N ARG A 552 9.66 23.53 -5.29
CA ARG A 552 9.64 24.98 -5.61
C ARG A 552 10.63 25.76 -4.75
N VAL A 553 10.68 25.44 -3.44
CA VAL A 553 11.63 26.06 -2.50
C VAL A 553 13.08 25.78 -2.91
N VAL A 554 13.43 24.53 -3.23
CA VAL A 554 14.80 24.12 -3.57
C VAL A 554 15.22 24.66 -4.94
N LEU A 555 14.31 24.69 -5.92
CA LEU A 555 14.57 25.20 -7.27
C LEU A 555 14.47 26.73 -7.36
N GLY A 556 14.04 27.42 -6.30
CA GLY A 556 13.90 28.88 -6.30
C GLY A 556 12.76 29.40 -7.18
N GLN A 557 11.73 28.58 -7.42
CA GLN A 557 10.56 28.97 -8.21
C GLN A 557 9.48 29.59 -7.31
N PRO A 558 8.84 30.70 -7.73
CA PRO A 558 7.77 31.33 -6.96
C PRO A 558 6.53 30.42 -6.86
N GLU A 559 5.75 30.59 -5.78
CA GLU A 559 4.41 30.00 -5.73
C GLU A 559 3.54 30.62 -6.82
N GLU A 560 2.89 29.80 -7.63
CA GLU A 560 1.82 30.29 -8.50
C GLU A 560 0.67 30.78 -7.61
N PRO A 561 0.22 32.05 -7.78
CA PRO A 561 -0.93 32.54 -7.04
C PRO A 561 -2.13 31.65 -7.35
N ASN A 562 -2.78 31.14 -6.30
CA ASN A 562 -4.04 30.39 -6.40
C ASN A 562 -5.06 31.21 -7.21
N THR A 563 -5.29 30.87 -8.46
CA THR A 563 -6.30 31.50 -9.34
C THR A 563 -7.73 31.06 -9.03
N HIS A 564 -7.97 30.51 -7.83
CA HIS A 564 -9.30 30.16 -7.34
C HIS A 564 -9.70 31.00 -6.12
N SER A 565 -9.69 32.33 -6.26
CA SER A 565 -10.52 33.17 -5.40
C SER A 565 -10.73 34.53 -6.03
N THR A 566 -12.01 34.92 -6.00
CA THR A 566 -12.56 36.27 -6.16
C THR A 566 -13.02 36.65 -7.56
N THR A 567 -14.24 36.25 -7.85
CA THR A 567 -15.23 37.23 -8.36
C THR A 567 -15.77 37.99 -7.14
N GLU A 568 -15.11 39.07 -6.78
CA GLU A 568 -15.71 40.07 -5.90
C GLU A 568 -16.86 40.77 -6.62
N THR A 569 -18.06 40.38 -6.25
CA THR A 569 -19.24 41.18 -6.52
C THR A 569 -19.39 42.19 -5.38
N THR A 570 -19.06 43.44 -5.65
CA THR A 570 -19.34 44.58 -4.77
C THR A 570 -20.84 44.68 -4.53
N ALA A 571 -21.30 44.48 -3.32
CA ALA A 571 -22.58 45.00 -2.81
C ALA A 571 -22.42 45.32 -1.30
N SER A 572 -22.74 46.57 -0.99
CA SER A 572 -22.66 47.19 0.34
C SER A 572 -23.62 46.59 1.37
N PRO A 573 -23.40 46.91 2.67
CA PRO A 573 -23.96 46.18 3.79
C PRO A 573 -25.31 46.68 4.25
N GLN A 574 -26.20 45.80 4.64
CA GLN A 574 -27.27 46.11 5.61
C GLN A 574 -27.36 45.03 6.69
N ALA A 575 -27.43 45.54 7.89
CA ALA A 575 -27.45 44.84 9.18
C ALA A 575 -28.69 43.96 9.37
N GLY A 576 -28.52 42.84 10.04
CA GLY A 576 -29.60 42.03 10.58
C GLY A 576 -29.06 40.90 11.43
N ALA A 577 -29.07 41.09 12.74
CA ALA A 577 -28.74 40.07 13.74
C ALA A 577 -29.75 38.91 13.71
N GLY A 578 -29.26 37.69 13.79
CA GLY A 578 -30.07 36.50 13.99
C GLY A 578 -29.20 35.32 14.33
N GLU A 579 -29.07 35.01 15.62
CA GLU A 579 -28.58 33.74 16.15
C GLU A 579 -29.32 32.58 15.53
N MET A 580 -28.59 31.61 14.99
CA MET A 580 -29.15 30.27 14.83
C MET A 580 -28.09 29.20 15.12
N ALA A 581 -28.53 28.31 15.98
CA ALA A 581 -27.85 27.19 16.57
C ALA A 581 -27.31 26.19 15.54
N PHE A 582 -26.15 25.63 15.85
CA PHE A 582 -25.60 24.42 15.22
C PHE A 582 -26.54 23.23 15.48
N SER A 583 -27.14 22.74 14.42
CA SER A 583 -27.81 21.44 14.40
C SER A 583 -27.09 20.55 13.39
N SER A 584 -26.77 19.35 13.85
CA SER A 584 -26.05 18.27 13.21
C SER A 584 -26.48 17.99 11.76
N CYS A 585 -25.53 18.02 10.82
CA CYS A 585 -25.68 17.57 9.43
C CYS A 585 -25.73 16.03 9.35
N THR A 586 -26.88 15.44 9.58
CA THR A 586 -27.16 14.03 9.28
C THR A 586 -28.31 13.84 8.27
N SER A 587 -28.57 14.81 7.40
CA SER A 587 -29.69 14.70 6.44
C SER A 587 -29.36 15.28 5.08
N PHE A 588 -28.27 14.82 4.44
CA PHE A 588 -27.99 15.24 3.04
C PHE A 588 -28.46 14.21 1.99
N PHE A 589 -29.07 13.10 2.42
CA PHE A 589 -29.49 12.01 1.53
C PHE A 589 -30.99 11.80 1.37
N ASP A 590 -31.83 12.59 2.05
CA ASP A 590 -33.28 12.36 2.03
C ASP A 590 -34.06 13.23 1.01
N ASP A 591 -33.42 14.17 0.31
CA ASP A 591 -34.09 15.07 -0.64
C ASP A 591 -33.53 15.02 -2.08
N LEU A 592 -33.40 13.81 -2.65
CA LEU A 592 -33.27 13.66 -4.10
C LEU A 592 -34.56 13.02 -4.64
N PRO A 593 -35.34 13.75 -5.46
CA PRO A 593 -36.55 13.19 -6.04
C PRO A 593 -36.20 12.03 -6.97
N LEU A 594 -36.86 10.91 -6.76
CA LEU A 594 -37.00 9.79 -7.69
C LEU A 594 -37.57 10.29 -9.02
N MET A 595 -36.72 10.72 -9.95
CA MET A 595 -37.04 10.81 -11.35
C MET A 595 -36.49 9.59 -12.09
N MET A 596 -37.16 8.48 -11.92
CA MET A 596 -37.10 7.37 -12.85
C MET A 596 -38.43 7.32 -13.61
N THR A 597 -38.49 8.00 -14.75
CA THR A 597 -39.38 7.61 -15.84
C THR A 597 -38.73 8.04 -17.15
N ASP A 598 -38.64 7.08 -18.07
CA ASP A 598 -38.39 7.24 -19.50
C ASP A 598 -36.97 7.62 -19.93
N VAL A 599 -36.04 6.62 -19.89
CA VAL A 599 -34.88 6.60 -20.78
C VAL A 599 -35.14 5.57 -21.89
N ASP A 600 -35.30 6.09 -23.09
CA ASP A 600 -35.47 5.32 -24.34
C ASP A 600 -34.27 4.37 -24.52
N PRO A 601 -34.48 3.03 -24.67
CA PRO A 601 -33.41 2.07 -24.88
C PRO A 601 -32.62 2.23 -26.19
N ALA A 602 -33.04 3.13 -27.07
CA ALA A 602 -32.42 3.33 -28.39
C ALA A 602 -31.28 4.37 -28.42
N ALA A 603 -30.94 5.02 -27.31
CA ALA A 603 -29.96 6.11 -27.26
C ALA A 603 -28.50 5.68 -26.91
N PHE A 604 -28.17 4.40 -26.87
CA PHE A 604 -26.79 3.96 -26.73
C PHE A 604 -26.15 3.71 -28.10
N PRO A 605 -25.03 4.37 -28.45
CA PRO A 605 -24.28 4.01 -29.64
C PRO A 605 -23.76 2.57 -29.49
N THR A 606 -24.21 1.70 -30.38
CA THR A 606 -23.66 0.35 -30.55
C THR A 606 -22.20 0.47 -30.96
N LEU A 607 -21.30 0.22 -30.03
CA LEU A 607 -19.90 -0.04 -30.35
C LEU A 607 -19.83 -1.28 -31.26
N PRO A 608 -19.05 -1.26 -32.34
CA PRO A 608 -18.94 -2.39 -33.24
C PRO A 608 -18.42 -3.61 -32.49
N LEU A 609 -19.19 -4.69 -32.51
CA LEU A 609 -18.79 -6.02 -32.06
C LEU A 609 -17.53 -6.43 -32.82
N ILE A 610 -16.42 -6.52 -32.14
CA ILE A 610 -15.21 -7.16 -32.67
C ILE A 610 -15.55 -8.64 -32.83
N PRO A 611 -15.44 -9.24 -34.04
CA PRO A 611 -15.74 -10.63 -34.27
C PRO A 611 -14.55 -11.47 -33.81
N MET A 612 -14.40 -11.70 -32.50
CA MET A 612 -13.34 -12.54 -31.92
C MET A 612 -13.84 -13.61 -30.94
N ILE A 613 -15.15 -13.72 -30.73
CA ILE A 613 -15.68 -14.71 -29.78
C ILE A 613 -15.94 -16.06 -30.49
N ASP A 614 -16.16 -16.09 -31.81
CA ASP A 614 -16.47 -17.33 -32.54
C ASP A 614 -15.26 -18.19 -32.85
N ASN A 615 -14.03 -17.71 -32.77
CA ASN A 615 -12.82 -18.50 -33.06
C ASN A 615 -12.31 -19.34 -31.88
N TRP A 616 -12.81 -19.11 -30.65
CA TRP A 616 -12.38 -19.89 -29.48
C TRP A 616 -13.17 -21.17 -29.25
N LEU A 617 -14.35 -21.31 -29.87
CA LEU A 617 -15.17 -22.51 -29.77
C LEU A 617 -14.96 -23.51 -30.94
N GLN A 618 -14.13 -23.18 -31.91
CA GLN A 618 -13.87 -24.08 -33.06
C GLN A 618 -12.53 -24.81 -33.05
N VAL A 619 -11.64 -24.58 -32.09
CA VAL A 619 -10.33 -25.25 -32.00
C VAL A 619 -10.39 -26.61 -31.29
N ASP A 620 -11.49 -26.97 -30.65
CA ASP A 620 -11.61 -28.25 -29.93
C ASP A 620 -12.40 -29.35 -30.66
N ARG A 621 -12.54 -29.25 -32.00
CA ARG A 621 -13.06 -30.37 -32.81
C ARG A 621 -12.13 -30.65 -33.96
N GLY A 622 -11.05 -31.37 -33.70
CA GLY A 622 -10.21 -31.91 -34.75
C GLY A 622 -8.81 -32.29 -34.30
N ILE A 623 -8.67 -33.57 -34.01
CA ILE A 623 -7.54 -34.46 -33.77
C ILE A 623 -7.32 -34.82 -32.33
#